data_2c2e5707eb8f92570df49dfffed51c8a
#
_entry.id   2c2e5707eb8f92570df49dfffed51c8a
#
_cell.length_a   1.000
_cell.length_b   1.000
_cell.length_c   1.000
_cell.angle_alpha   90.00
_cell.angle_beta   90.00
_cell.angle_gamma   90.00
#
_symmetry.space_group_name_H-M   'P 1'
#
loop_
_entity.id
_entity.type
_entity.pdbx_description
1 polymer ?
#
loop_
_entity_poly.entity_id
_entity_poly.type
_entity_poly.pdbx_seq_one_letter_code
_entity_poly.pdbx_strand_id
1 'polypeptide(L)'
;YNSAYLQNVITVFMILFGINFSAYFLILTRKFRQAFSIEEIRVYLGVIFVFAGLIAFNVRPMFGSLRESFHHALFQVASIITTTGFSTVDFDQWPTFSRALLVLLMFIGACAGSTGGGIKCSRILLLGKSVKKELMCLIHPRLVRVNKMDGQRVPHEVMRSINVFVVAYAFIFILSLLIISLNCEDLVTCFTSVATTLNNVGPGLSLCGPT
;
A
#
# COMPACT_ATOMS: atom_id res chain seq x y z
N TYR A 1 2.79 -19.03 13.30
CA TYR A 1 4.04 -18.35 13.78
C TYR A 1 3.86 -17.93 15.25
N ASN A 2 4.11 -18.87 16.19
CA ASN A 2 3.85 -18.63 17.62
C ASN A 2 5.01 -17.92 18.36
N SER A 3 6.04 -17.46 17.66
CA SER A 3 7.19 -16.76 18.25
C SER A 3 7.19 -15.28 17.84
N ALA A 4 7.13 -14.38 18.80
CA ALA A 4 7.23 -12.93 18.58
C ALA A 4 8.54 -12.53 17.88
N TYR A 5 9.63 -13.27 18.17
CA TYR A 5 10.92 -13.07 17.48
C TYR A 5 10.81 -13.32 15.98
N LEU A 6 10.23 -14.47 15.58
CA LEU A 6 10.04 -14.81 14.17
C LEU A 6 9.13 -13.81 13.46
N GLN A 7 8.04 -13.39 14.11
CA GLN A 7 7.13 -12.37 13.57
C GLN A 7 7.86 -11.05 13.32
N ASN A 8 8.70 -10.59 14.25
CA ASN A 8 9.48 -9.36 14.08
C ASN A 8 10.48 -9.49 12.92
N VAL A 9 11.19 -10.61 12.81
CA VAL A 9 12.13 -10.88 11.71
C VAL A 9 11.40 -10.82 10.38
N ILE A 10 10.26 -11.53 10.25
CA ILE A 10 9.44 -11.53 9.04
C ILE A 10 8.97 -10.10 8.71
N THR A 11 8.47 -9.35 9.69
CA THR A 11 8.02 -7.96 9.48
C THR A 11 9.13 -7.09 8.90
N VAL A 12 10.33 -7.16 9.48
CA VAL A 12 11.48 -6.38 9.01
C VAL A 12 11.82 -6.75 7.57
N PHE A 13 11.89 -8.04 7.25
CA PHE A 13 12.20 -8.47 5.89
C PHE A 13 11.10 -8.11 4.89
N MET A 14 9.81 -8.23 5.25
CA MET A 14 8.70 -7.76 4.40
C MET A 14 8.87 -6.28 4.06
N ILE A 15 9.12 -5.42 5.07
CA ILE A 15 9.31 -3.98 4.84
C ILE A 15 10.54 -3.72 3.95
N LEU A 16 11.65 -4.40 4.21
CA LEU A 16 12.87 -4.27 3.41
C LEU A 16 12.63 -4.66 1.94
N PHE A 17 12.06 -5.82 1.66
CA PHE A 17 11.80 -6.25 0.28
C PHE A 17 10.74 -5.41 -0.44
N GLY A 18 9.91 -4.66 0.30
CA GLY A 18 9.02 -3.66 -0.27
C GLY A 18 9.71 -2.37 -0.74
N ILE A 19 11.00 -2.16 -0.41
CA ILE A 19 11.78 -1.00 -0.85
C ILE A 19 12.32 -1.24 -2.28
N ASN A 20 12.45 -0.16 -3.05
CA ASN A 20 13.03 -0.17 -4.39
C ASN A 20 14.48 -0.69 -4.38
N PHE A 21 14.79 -1.67 -5.23
CA PHE A 21 16.14 -2.25 -5.33
C PHE A 21 17.23 -1.25 -5.73
N SER A 22 16.87 -0.16 -6.43
CA SER A 22 17.81 0.93 -6.72
C SER A 22 18.35 1.60 -5.45
N ALA A 23 17.58 1.63 -4.36
CA ALA A 23 18.06 2.16 -3.08
C ALA A 23 19.14 1.26 -2.48
N TYR A 24 19.00 -0.06 -2.58
CA TYR A 24 20.04 -1.00 -2.13
C TYR A 24 21.32 -0.85 -2.91
N PHE A 25 21.24 -0.65 -4.23
CA PHE A 25 22.41 -0.34 -5.05
C PHE A 25 23.11 0.95 -4.60
N LEU A 26 22.35 2.00 -4.29
CA LEU A 26 22.90 3.25 -3.75
C LEU A 26 23.56 3.05 -2.37
N ILE A 27 22.98 2.22 -1.51
CA ILE A 27 23.57 1.87 -0.20
C ILE A 27 24.88 1.11 -0.41
N LEU A 28 24.91 0.13 -1.31
CA LEU A 28 26.12 -0.66 -1.62
C LEU A 28 27.24 0.21 -2.18
N THR A 29 26.91 1.24 -2.98
CA THR A 29 27.85 2.22 -3.51
C THR A 29 28.18 3.36 -2.53
N ARG A 30 27.82 3.22 -1.22
CA ARG A 30 28.05 4.17 -0.13
C ARG A 30 27.39 5.55 -0.33
N LYS A 31 26.39 5.65 -1.18
CA LYS A 31 25.63 6.89 -1.42
C LYS A 31 24.38 6.97 -0.52
N PHE A 32 24.56 6.78 0.78
CA PHE A 32 23.46 6.70 1.76
C PHE A 32 22.50 7.89 1.70
N ARG A 33 23.06 9.12 1.58
CA ARG A 33 22.24 10.34 1.53
C ARG A 33 21.29 10.35 0.32
N GLN A 34 21.71 9.81 -0.81
CA GLN A 34 20.87 9.73 -2.02
C GLN A 34 19.80 8.65 -1.85
N ALA A 35 20.13 7.50 -1.27
CA ALA A 35 19.17 6.42 -1.01
C ALA A 35 18.00 6.89 -0.11
N PHE A 36 18.31 7.57 1.00
CA PHE A 36 17.27 8.10 1.90
C PHE A 36 16.57 9.37 1.39
N SER A 37 17.10 10.01 0.34
CA SER A 37 16.49 11.17 -0.31
C SER A 37 15.35 10.79 -1.26
N ILE A 38 15.22 9.52 -1.66
CA ILE A 38 14.17 9.05 -2.55
C ILE A 38 12.79 9.28 -1.91
N GLU A 39 11.97 10.10 -2.56
CA GLU A 39 10.65 10.49 -2.04
C GLU A 39 9.71 9.30 -1.85
N GLU A 40 9.76 8.34 -2.77
CA GLU A 40 8.94 7.13 -2.72
C GLU A 40 9.18 6.33 -1.44
N ILE A 41 10.45 6.13 -1.03
CA ILE A 41 10.80 5.36 0.18
C ILE A 41 10.28 6.06 1.43
N ARG A 42 10.42 7.38 1.49
CA ARG A 42 9.92 8.16 2.63
C ARG A 42 8.40 8.07 2.76
N VAL A 43 7.69 8.16 1.63
CA VAL A 43 6.22 8.02 1.61
C VAL A 43 5.81 6.60 1.98
N TYR A 44 6.48 5.58 1.42
CA TYR A 44 6.23 4.17 1.72
C TYR A 44 6.37 3.86 3.21
N LEU A 45 7.51 4.23 3.81
CA LEU A 45 7.71 4.06 5.26
C LEU A 45 6.73 4.89 6.08
N GLY A 46 6.45 6.13 5.66
CA GLY A 46 5.46 6.98 6.29
C GLY A 46 4.07 6.35 6.30
N VAL A 47 3.62 5.78 5.19
CA VAL A 47 2.34 5.06 5.09
C VAL A 47 2.33 3.88 6.06
N ILE A 48 3.37 3.04 6.08
CA ILE A 48 3.44 1.88 6.98
C ILE A 48 3.28 2.33 8.44
N PHE A 49 4.07 3.29 8.91
CA PHE A 49 4.04 3.69 10.32
C PHE A 49 2.76 4.43 10.69
N VAL A 50 2.22 5.27 9.82
CA VAL A 50 0.96 5.98 10.06
C VAL A 50 -0.20 4.99 10.14
N PHE A 51 -0.33 4.08 9.19
CA PHE A 51 -1.41 3.10 9.19
C PHE A 51 -1.27 2.10 10.34
N ALA A 52 -0.05 1.63 10.64
CA ALA A 52 0.19 0.77 11.81
C ALA A 52 -0.17 1.47 13.12
N GLY A 53 0.15 2.76 13.27
CA GLY A 53 -0.22 3.55 14.43
C GLY A 53 -1.73 3.75 14.57
N LEU A 54 -2.43 4.10 13.49
CA LEU A 54 -3.88 4.27 13.49
C LEU A 54 -4.61 2.96 13.81
N ILE A 55 -4.18 1.86 13.20
CA ILE A 55 -4.76 0.54 13.45
C ILE A 55 -4.46 0.11 14.89
N ALA A 56 -3.22 0.24 15.36
CA ALA A 56 -2.84 -0.13 16.73
C ALA A 56 -3.66 0.60 17.78
N PHE A 57 -3.92 1.89 17.56
CA PHE A 57 -4.77 2.67 18.45
C PHE A 57 -6.23 2.17 18.45
N ASN A 58 -6.75 1.85 17.26
CA ASN A 58 -8.14 1.39 17.10
C ASN A 58 -8.38 -0.02 17.63
N VAL A 59 -7.40 -0.95 17.51
CA VAL A 59 -7.52 -2.34 17.98
C VAL A 59 -7.02 -2.53 19.42
N ARG A 60 -6.53 -1.49 20.09
CA ARG A 60 -6.02 -1.54 21.47
C ARG A 60 -6.99 -2.24 22.45
N PRO A 61 -8.32 -2.03 22.39
CA PRO A 61 -9.24 -2.71 23.31
C PRO A 61 -9.24 -4.23 23.18
N MET A 62 -8.83 -4.78 22.04
CA MET A 62 -8.84 -6.23 21.76
C MET A 62 -7.59 -6.94 22.34
N PHE A 63 -6.45 -6.24 22.43
CA PHE A 63 -5.17 -6.84 22.82
C PHE A 63 -4.71 -6.45 24.24
N GLY A 64 -5.40 -5.55 24.91
CA GLY A 64 -5.09 -5.13 26.28
C GLY A 64 -3.80 -4.30 26.46
N SER A 65 -2.84 -4.37 25.50
CA SER A 65 -1.58 -3.62 25.51
C SER A 65 -1.34 -2.91 24.17
N LEU A 66 -0.94 -1.63 24.25
CA LEU A 66 -0.59 -0.87 23.03
C LEU A 66 0.61 -1.47 22.29
N ARG A 67 1.55 -2.07 23.01
CA ARG A 67 2.74 -2.72 22.41
C ARG A 67 2.34 -3.92 21.57
N GLU A 68 1.45 -4.75 22.07
CA GLU A 68 0.96 -5.93 21.38
C GLU A 68 0.09 -5.55 20.18
N SER A 69 -0.83 -4.58 20.37
CA SER A 69 -1.62 -4.01 19.28
C SER A 69 -0.76 -3.46 18.15
N PHE A 70 0.31 -2.72 18.48
CA PHE A 70 1.23 -2.18 17.47
C PHE A 70 2.04 -3.28 16.76
N HIS A 71 2.45 -4.32 17.48
CA HIS A 71 3.15 -5.46 16.90
C HIS A 71 2.29 -6.16 15.83
N HIS A 72 1.05 -6.51 16.16
CA HIS A 72 0.14 -7.15 15.20
C HIS A 72 -0.29 -6.21 14.07
N ALA A 73 -0.55 -4.94 14.38
CA ALA A 73 -0.88 -3.93 13.38
C ALA A 73 0.26 -3.72 12.38
N LEU A 74 1.51 -3.60 12.86
CA LEU A 74 2.69 -3.42 12.00
C LEU A 74 2.92 -4.64 11.11
N PHE A 75 2.75 -5.86 11.65
CA PHE A 75 2.86 -7.10 10.89
C PHE A 75 1.84 -7.12 9.75
N GLN A 76 0.56 -6.87 10.05
CA GLN A 76 -0.51 -6.90 9.04
C GLN A 76 -0.36 -5.79 7.99
N VAL A 77 -0.03 -4.58 8.41
CA VAL A 77 0.25 -3.47 7.50
C VAL A 77 1.41 -3.80 6.57
N ALA A 78 2.52 -4.32 7.12
CA ALA A 78 3.67 -4.73 6.32
C ALA A 78 3.30 -5.85 5.33
N SER A 79 2.60 -6.88 5.79
CA SER A 79 2.17 -8.01 4.96
C SER A 79 1.29 -7.57 3.78
N ILE A 80 0.32 -6.69 4.02
CA ILE A 80 -0.63 -6.26 3.00
C ILE A 80 0.02 -5.29 2.01
N ILE A 81 0.75 -4.26 2.48
CA ILE A 81 1.36 -3.27 1.57
C ILE A 81 2.46 -3.87 0.71
N THR A 82 3.18 -4.88 1.22
CA THR A 82 4.20 -5.60 0.46
C THR A 82 3.65 -6.75 -0.37
N THR A 83 2.35 -6.98 -0.27
CA THR A 83 1.66 -8.07 -0.95
C THR A 83 2.23 -9.45 -0.64
N THR A 84 2.66 -9.66 0.61
CA THR A 84 3.21 -10.94 1.08
C THR A 84 2.11 -11.92 1.49
N GLY A 85 1.01 -11.41 2.07
CA GLY A 85 -0.18 -12.20 2.43
C GLY A 85 -0.06 -13.02 3.71
N PHE A 86 1.01 -12.85 4.50
CA PHE A 86 1.12 -13.52 5.80
C PHE A 86 0.19 -12.89 6.83
N SER A 87 -0.37 -13.72 7.72
CA SER A 87 -1.22 -13.27 8.83
C SER A 87 -0.77 -13.90 10.15
N THR A 88 -0.81 -13.13 11.23
CA THR A 88 -0.56 -13.59 12.59
C THR A 88 -1.82 -13.67 13.42
N VAL A 89 -2.84 -12.95 13.04
CA VAL A 89 -4.15 -12.86 13.68
C VAL A 89 -5.23 -12.71 12.63
N ASP A 90 -6.45 -13.11 12.97
CA ASP A 90 -7.61 -12.88 12.12
C ASP A 90 -8.02 -11.41 12.17
N PHE A 91 -7.61 -10.65 11.15
CA PHE A 91 -7.93 -9.23 11.06
C PHE A 91 -9.38 -8.97 10.58
N ASP A 92 -10.11 -9.98 10.15
CA ASP A 92 -11.52 -9.82 9.80
C ASP A 92 -12.38 -9.52 11.04
N GLN A 93 -11.93 -9.94 12.22
CA GLN A 93 -12.56 -9.59 13.50
C GLN A 93 -12.24 -8.17 14.00
N TRP A 94 -11.35 -7.45 13.33
CA TRP A 94 -10.97 -6.10 13.75
C TRP A 94 -12.09 -5.08 13.47
N PRO A 95 -12.10 -3.94 14.20
CA PRO A 95 -13.08 -2.88 13.96
C PRO A 95 -13.10 -2.44 12.50
N THR A 96 -14.27 -2.04 11.99
CA THR A 96 -14.49 -1.68 10.58
C THR A 96 -13.50 -0.64 10.06
N PHE A 97 -13.11 0.32 10.89
CA PHE A 97 -12.10 1.32 10.53
C PHE A 97 -10.75 0.68 10.19
N SER A 98 -10.26 -0.23 11.03
CA SER A 98 -9.00 -0.95 10.78
C SER A 98 -9.07 -1.82 9.52
N ARG A 99 -10.18 -2.52 9.30
CA ARG A 99 -10.42 -3.30 8.07
C ARG A 99 -10.41 -2.42 6.83
N ALA A 100 -11.08 -1.26 6.88
CA ALA A 100 -11.09 -0.30 5.77
C ALA A 100 -9.69 0.23 5.45
N LEU A 101 -8.85 0.51 6.48
CA LEU A 101 -7.46 0.90 6.28
C LEU A 101 -6.64 -0.20 5.60
N LEU A 102 -6.83 -1.48 6.00
CA LEU A 102 -6.15 -2.61 5.36
C LEU A 102 -6.56 -2.76 3.89
N VAL A 103 -7.86 -2.61 3.59
CA VAL A 103 -8.35 -2.63 2.20
C VAL A 103 -7.74 -1.50 1.37
N LEU A 104 -7.62 -0.28 1.91
CA LEU A 104 -6.92 0.82 1.22
C LEU A 104 -5.45 0.48 0.93
N LEU A 105 -4.76 -0.18 1.87
CA LEU A 105 -3.37 -0.59 1.68
C LEU A 105 -3.20 -1.62 0.56
N MET A 106 -4.20 -2.49 0.30
CA MET A 106 -4.15 -3.46 -0.80
C MET A 106 -3.96 -2.75 -2.15
N PHE A 107 -4.55 -1.56 -2.33
CA PHE A 107 -4.41 -0.78 -3.57
C PHE A 107 -3.08 0.00 -3.64
N ILE A 108 -2.53 0.44 -2.51
CA ILE A 108 -1.32 1.27 -2.50
C ILE A 108 -0.12 0.47 -3.01
N GLY A 109 0.11 -0.72 -2.46
CA GLY A 109 1.24 -1.56 -2.80
C GLY A 109 2.60 -1.01 -2.35
N ALA A 110 3.67 -1.75 -2.65
CA ALA A 110 5.04 -1.40 -2.29
C ALA A 110 5.70 -0.42 -3.29
N CYS A 111 6.99 -0.14 -3.13
CA CYS A 111 7.75 0.74 -4.03
C CYS A 111 7.86 0.16 -5.46
N ALA A 112 7.98 1.01 -6.46
CA ALA A 112 8.33 0.59 -7.81
C ALA A 112 9.73 -0.04 -7.84
N GLY A 113 9.90 -1.13 -8.59
CA GLY A 113 11.16 -1.89 -8.60
C GLY A 113 11.44 -2.62 -7.29
N SER A 114 10.40 -3.00 -6.53
CA SER A 114 10.42 -3.94 -5.41
C SER A 114 9.73 -5.24 -5.79
N THR A 115 9.73 -6.23 -4.89
CA THR A 115 9.05 -7.52 -5.08
C THR A 115 7.53 -7.46 -4.93
N GLY A 116 6.98 -6.42 -4.32
CA GLY A 116 5.54 -6.30 -4.05
C GLY A 116 4.69 -6.10 -5.31
N GLY A 117 3.42 -6.45 -5.26
CA GLY A 117 2.39 -6.20 -6.28
C GLY A 117 1.71 -4.82 -6.15
N GLY A 118 0.45 -4.73 -6.59
CA GLY A 118 -0.38 -3.53 -6.48
C GLY A 118 -0.05 -2.41 -7.46
N ILE A 119 -0.71 -1.26 -7.28
CA ILE A 119 -0.56 -0.07 -8.15
C ILE A 119 0.82 0.56 -8.08
N LYS A 120 1.54 0.38 -6.98
CA LYS A 120 2.84 0.94 -6.59
C LYS A 120 2.75 2.35 -5.99
N CYS A 121 3.50 2.50 -4.90
CA CYS A 121 3.56 3.74 -4.12
C CYS A 121 3.95 4.97 -4.98
N SER A 122 4.89 4.82 -5.92
CA SER A 122 5.31 5.90 -6.84
C SER A 122 4.18 6.43 -7.72
N ARG A 123 3.32 5.54 -8.25
CA ARG A 123 2.19 5.97 -9.09
C ARG A 123 1.17 6.75 -8.27
N ILE A 124 0.84 6.26 -7.07
CA ILE A 124 -0.08 6.96 -6.16
C ILE A 124 0.48 8.32 -5.74
N LEU A 125 1.78 8.40 -5.44
CA LEU A 125 2.46 9.65 -5.12
C LEU A 125 2.37 10.65 -6.29
N LEU A 126 2.64 10.20 -7.53
CA LEU A 126 2.57 11.04 -8.71
C LEU A 126 1.13 11.47 -9.04
N LEU A 127 0.16 10.60 -8.86
CA LEU A 127 -1.27 10.94 -8.98
C LEU A 127 -1.66 12.01 -7.96
N GLY A 128 -1.29 11.86 -6.69
CA GLY A 128 -1.56 12.84 -5.66
C GLY A 128 -0.92 14.20 -5.96
N LYS A 129 0.32 14.21 -6.48
CA LYS A 129 0.98 15.43 -6.94
C LYS A 129 0.27 16.06 -8.15
N SER A 130 -0.24 15.24 -9.07
CA SER A 130 -1.01 15.71 -10.23
C SER A 130 -2.33 16.34 -9.80
N VAL A 131 -3.09 15.68 -8.95
CA VAL A 131 -4.34 16.22 -8.40
C VAL A 131 -4.09 17.54 -7.67
N LYS A 132 -3.06 17.58 -6.80
CA LYS A 132 -2.69 18.82 -6.11
C LYS A 132 -2.31 19.94 -7.10
N LYS A 133 -1.59 19.61 -8.16
CA LYS A 133 -1.24 20.59 -9.20
C LYS A 133 -2.49 21.13 -9.88
N GLU A 134 -3.40 20.27 -10.35
CA GLU A 134 -4.62 20.68 -11.03
C GLU A 134 -5.52 21.55 -10.11
N LEU A 135 -5.68 21.16 -8.84
CA LEU A 135 -6.43 21.98 -7.88
C LEU A 135 -5.78 23.36 -7.68
N MET A 136 -4.44 23.43 -7.61
CA MET A 136 -3.75 24.72 -7.50
C MET A 136 -3.87 25.57 -8.77
N CYS A 137 -3.90 24.95 -9.96
CA CYS A 137 -4.13 25.65 -11.23
C CYS A 137 -5.57 26.20 -11.32
N LEU A 138 -6.57 25.50 -10.74
CA LEU A 138 -7.94 26.00 -10.66
C LEU A 138 -8.03 27.26 -9.78
N ILE A 139 -7.29 27.31 -8.67
CA ILE A 139 -7.26 28.46 -7.76
C ILE A 139 -6.42 29.60 -8.34
N HIS A 140 -5.32 29.29 -9.01
CA HIS A 140 -4.38 30.23 -9.60
C HIS A 140 -4.13 29.93 -11.09
N PRO A 141 -5.01 30.36 -12.03
CA PRO A 141 -4.95 29.98 -13.44
C PRO A 141 -3.63 30.35 -14.17
N ARG A 142 -2.89 31.35 -13.68
CA ARG A 142 -1.61 31.78 -14.24
C ARG A 142 -0.41 31.01 -13.73
N LEU A 143 -0.60 30.04 -12.82
CA LEU A 143 0.48 29.27 -12.21
C LEU A 143 0.91 28.15 -13.15
N VAL A 144 2.13 28.21 -13.65
CA VAL A 144 2.76 27.11 -14.41
C VAL A 144 3.51 26.22 -13.43
N ARG A 145 2.95 25.07 -13.08
CA ARG A 145 3.59 24.05 -12.25
C ARG A 145 3.90 22.78 -13.03
N VAL A 146 5.07 22.21 -12.75
CA VAL A 146 5.52 20.93 -13.33
C VAL A 146 5.56 19.89 -12.22
N ASN A 147 5.08 18.68 -12.47
CA ASN A 147 5.24 17.57 -11.53
C ASN A 147 6.73 17.21 -11.40
N LYS A 148 7.21 17.10 -10.17
CA LYS A 148 8.60 16.71 -9.86
C LYS A 148 8.59 15.47 -8.98
N MET A 149 9.56 14.58 -9.19
CA MET A 149 9.87 13.43 -8.33
C MET A 149 11.37 13.39 -8.13
N ASP A 150 11.80 13.25 -6.88
CA ASP A 150 13.24 13.30 -6.52
C ASP A 150 13.98 14.55 -7.04
N GLY A 151 13.28 15.70 -7.09
CA GLY A 151 13.81 16.96 -7.59
C GLY A 151 13.83 17.09 -9.13
N GLN A 152 13.56 16.03 -9.88
CA GLN A 152 13.55 16.02 -11.33
C GLN A 152 12.13 16.21 -11.90
N ARG A 153 12.05 16.82 -13.08
CA ARG A 153 10.77 16.96 -13.81
C ARG A 153 10.31 15.60 -14.32
N VAL A 154 9.05 15.27 -14.06
CA VAL A 154 8.45 14.06 -14.62
C VAL A 154 7.97 14.33 -16.04
N PRO A 155 8.41 13.55 -17.05
CA PRO A 155 7.95 13.69 -18.42
C PRO A 155 6.44 13.53 -18.56
N HIS A 156 5.84 14.24 -19.53
CA HIS A 156 4.40 14.13 -19.81
C HIS A 156 3.98 12.70 -20.19
N GLU A 157 4.84 11.97 -20.89
CA GLU A 157 4.60 10.57 -21.30
C GLU A 157 4.42 9.65 -20.09
N VAL A 158 5.25 9.83 -19.05
CA VAL A 158 5.13 9.06 -17.81
C VAL A 158 3.81 9.35 -17.10
N MET A 159 3.41 10.63 -17.01
CA MET A 159 2.12 11.00 -16.41
C MET A 159 0.95 10.44 -17.21
N ARG A 160 1.02 10.50 -18.55
CA ARG A 160 0.00 9.91 -19.44
C ARG A 160 -0.10 8.40 -19.23
N SER A 161 1.03 7.71 -19.17
CA SER A 161 1.10 6.26 -18.92
C SER A 161 0.46 5.89 -17.58
N ILE A 162 0.72 6.67 -16.52
CA ILE A 162 0.10 6.45 -15.20
C ILE A 162 -1.42 6.63 -15.27
N ASN A 163 -1.91 7.67 -15.92
CA ASN A 163 -3.34 7.92 -16.05
C ASN A 163 -4.04 6.79 -16.84
N VAL A 164 -3.46 6.36 -17.97
CA VAL A 164 -3.98 5.23 -18.75
C VAL A 164 -3.99 3.95 -17.92
N PHE A 165 -2.92 3.69 -17.17
CA PHE A 165 -2.84 2.54 -16.27
C PHE A 165 -3.97 2.55 -15.22
N VAL A 166 -4.23 3.69 -14.58
CA VAL A 166 -5.27 3.79 -13.53
C VAL A 166 -6.66 3.59 -14.11
N VAL A 167 -6.94 4.16 -15.29
CA VAL A 167 -8.23 3.97 -15.98
C VAL A 167 -8.41 2.50 -16.37
N ALA A 168 -7.39 1.87 -16.98
CA ALA A 168 -7.42 0.46 -17.34
C ALA A 168 -7.58 -0.44 -16.09
N TYR A 169 -6.84 -0.14 -15.02
CA TYR A 169 -6.94 -0.85 -13.75
C TYR A 169 -8.36 -0.77 -13.18
N ALA A 170 -8.95 0.43 -13.12
CA ALA A 170 -10.32 0.62 -12.63
C ALA A 170 -11.34 -0.14 -13.50
N PHE A 171 -11.18 -0.11 -14.82
CA PHE A 171 -12.05 -0.85 -15.72
C PHE A 171 -11.97 -2.36 -15.51
N ILE A 172 -10.75 -2.91 -15.41
CA ILE A 172 -10.54 -4.35 -15.15
C ILE A 172 -11.09 -4.72 -13.78
N PHE A 173 -10.87 -3.88 -12.75
CA PHE A 173 -11.39 -4.11 -11.41
C PHE A 173 -12.93 -4.20 -11.40
N ILE A 174 -13.61 -3.23 -12.03
CA ILE A 174 -15.07 -3.19 -12.10
C ILE A 174 -15.60 -4.40 -12.88
N LEU A 175 -15.00 -4.72 -14.02
CA LEU A 175 -15.40 -5.87 -14.82
C LEU A 175 -15.25 -7.19 -14.05
N SER A 176 -14.11 -7.38 -13.38
CA SER A 176 -13.86 -8.56 -12.55
C SER A 176 -14.84 -8.65 -11.38
N LEU A 177 -15.16 -7.52 -10.74
CA LEU A 177 -16.15 -7.46 -9.67
C LEU A 177 -17.54 -7.89 -10.16
N LEU A 178 -17.96 -7.41 -11.33
CA LEU A 178 -19.25 -7.79 -11.92
C LEU A 178 -19.30 -9.28 -12.25
N ILE A 179 -18.22 -9.84 -12.81
CA ILE A 179 -18.16 -11.27 -13.13
C ILE A 179 -18.24 -12.14 -11.86
N ILE A 180 -17.47 -11.79 -10.82
CA ILE A 180 -17.47 -12.56 -9.57
C ILE A 180 -18.80 -12.42 -8.85
N SER A 181 -19.44 -11.26 -8.88
CA SER A 181 -20.73 -11.03 -8.22
C SER A 181 -21.89 -11.89 -8.76
N LEU A 182 -21.73 -12.53 -9.92
CA LEU A 182 -22.71 -13.48 -10.43
C LEU A 182 -22.83 -14.76 -9.58
N ASN A 183 -21.76 -15.12 -8.87
CA ASN A 183 -21.70 -16.37 -8.08
C ASN A 183 -21.41 -16.13 -6.59
N CYS A 184 -21.35 -14.88 -6.14
CA CYS A 184 -20.97 -14.51 -4.79
C CYS A 184 -22.16 -13.82 -4.10
N GLU A 185 -22.48 -14.26 -2.87
CA GLU A 185 -23.64 -13.75 -2.13
C GLU A 185 -23.34 -12.45 -1.36
N ASP A 186 -22.06 -12.21 -1.01
CA ASP A 186 -21.65 -11.06 -0.20
C ASP A 186 -20.75 -10.10 -0.97
N LEU A 187 -21.15 -8.82 -1.05
CA LEU A 187 -20.43 -7.79 -1.77
C LEU A 187 -19.02 -7.53 -1.19
N VAL A 188 -18.85 -7.66 0.14
CA VAL A 188 -17.53 -7.48 0.78
C VAL A 188 -16.57 -8.56 0.34
N THR A 189 -17.03 -9.81 0.32
CA THR A 189 -16.28 -10.96 -0.18
C THR A 189 -15.90 -10.76 -1.65
N CYS A 190 -16.85 -10.40 -2.52
CA CYS A 190 -16.57 -10.18 -3.94
C CYS A 190 -15.56 -9.06 -4.15
N PHE A 191 -15.75 -7.93 -3.49
CA PHE A 191 -14.87 -6.76 -3.62
C PHE A 191 -13.45 -7.07 -3.15
N THR A 192 -13.31 -7.69 -1.97
CA THR A 192 -11.98 -7.98 -1.41
C THR A 192 -11.29 -9.13 -2.14
N SER A 193 -12.03 -10.10 -2.68
CA SER A 193 -11.47 -11.15 -3.56
C SER A 193 -10.83 -10.56 -4.81
N VAL A 194 -11.53 -9.64 -5.49
CA VAL A 194 -10.97 -8.94 -6.65
C VAL A 194 -9.78 -8.09 -6.24
N ALA A 195 -9.90 -7.33 -5.13
CA ALA A 195 -8.83 -6.47 -4.65
C ALA A 195 -7.55 -7.26 -4.34
N THR A 196 -7.67 -8.38 -3.62
CA THR A 196 -6.51 -9.20 -3.24
C THR A 196 -5.89 -9.91 -4.43
N THR A 197 -6.71 -10.44 -5.33
CA THR A 197 -6.23 -11.17 -6.51
C THR A 197 -5.56 -10.23 -7.50
N LEU A 198 -6.19 -9.09 -7.82
CA LEU A 198 -5.64 -8.13 -8.79
C LEU A 198 -4.35 -7.46 -8.29
N ASN A 199 -4.23 -7.26 -6.98
CA ASN A 199 -3.03 -6.70 -6.37
C ASN A 199 -2.03 -7.75 -5.87
N ASN A 200 -2.36 -9.05 -6.00
CA ASN A 200 -1.52 -10.16 -5.58
C ASN A 200 -1.20 -10.16 -4.07
N VAL A 201 -2.19 -9.80 -3.23
CA VAL A 201 -2.02 -9.69 -1.77
C VAL A 201 -2.18 -11.05 -1.08
N GLY A 202 -3.23 -11.79 -1.41
CA GLY A 202 -3.60 -13.09 -0.82
C GLY A 202 -4.88 -13.01 0.01
N PRO A 203 -4.81 -12.72 1.32
CA PRO A 203 -6.01 -12.71 2.16
C PRO A 203 -6.86 -11.44 1.94
N GLY A 204 -8.20 -11.64 1.91
CA GLY A 204 -9.22 -10.61 1.84
C GLY A 204 -9.97 -10.43 3.16
N LEU A 205 -11.27 -10.17 3.05
CA LEU A 205 -12.21 -10.10 4.18
C LEU A 205 -13.34 -11.10 3.97
N SER A 206 -14.07 -11.40 5.04
CA SER A 206 -15.21 -12.35 5.04
C SER A 206 -14.75 -13.74 4.59
N LEU A 207 -15.41 -14.39 3.62
CA LEU A 207 -15.05 -15.74 3.14
C LEU A 207 -13.63 -15.85 2.55
N CYS A 208 -13.01 -14.75 2.18
CA CYS A 208 -11.62 -14.68 1.72
C CYS A 208 -10.65 -14.21 2.81
N GLY A 209 -11.08 -14.26 4.08
CA GLY A 209 -10.28 -13.88 5.23
C GLY A 209 -9.00 -14.69 5.40
N PRO A 210 -8.16 -14.35 6.40
CA PRO A 210 -6.86 -14.98 6.61
C PRO A 210 -6.93 -16.37 7.25
N THR A 211 -8.12 -16.85 7.67
CA THR A 211 -8.37 -18.15 8.33
C THR A 211 -9.44 -18.91 7.62
#